data_fa6463067712df83c4b3d3d1bebdb179
#
_entry.id   fa6463067712df83c4b3d3d1bebdb179
#
_cell.length_a   1.000
_cell.length_b   1.000
_cell.length_c   1.000
_cell.angle_alpha   90.00
_cell.angle_beta   90.00
_cell.angle_gamma   90.00
#
_symmetry.space_group_name_H-M   'P 1'
#
loop_
_entity.id
_entity.type
_entity.pdbx_description
1 polymer ?
#
loop_
_entity_poly.entity_id
_entity_poly.type
_entity_poly.pdbx_seq_one_letter_code
_entity_poly.pdbx_strand_id
1 'polypeptide(L)'
;NVKVCATHAGITVGEDGATHQSLEDIACMRVLPNMTVIVPADEKETEAVITWAANYNGPVYVRLGRAGVDDVTADDYTFVPGKSDQLKDGSDVTIIACGALVGPAVEASKQLEAEGISARVINMASIKPIDSEAIIKAAKETGAIVTAEEHNVLGGLGSAVSEVVVAHKPVPMEFVGVQDTFGESGTPKELMEKYGLTANDIVMAAKKVVTRK
;
A
#
# COMPACT_ATOMS: atom_id res chain seq x y z
N ASN A 1 -23.03 -5.12 -10.67
CA ASN A 1 -22.80 -3.78 -10.13
C ASN A 1 -22.95 -3.77 -8.60
N VAL A 2 -21.98 -4.37 -7.89
CA VAL A 2 -21.96 -4.50 -6.42
C VAL A 2 -20.72 -3.81 -5.88
N LYS A 3 -20.86 -3.05 -4.78
CA LYS A 3 -19.78 -2.45 -4.02
C LYS A 3 -19.64 -3.16 -2.67
N VAL A 4 -18.50 -3.77 -2.46
CA VAL A 4 -18.12 -4.37 -1.17
C VAL A 4 -17.22 -3.37 -0.47
N CYS A 5 -17.79 -2.56 0.43
CA CYS A 5 -17.07 -1.55 1.20
C CYS A 5 -16.98 -2.03 2.65
N ALA A 6 -16.00 -2.87 2.94
CA ALA A 6 -15.85 -3.51 4.24
C ALA A 6 -14.81 -2.78 5.09
N THR A 7 -15.18 -2.50 6.34
CA THR A 7 -14.26 -2.00 7.38
C THR A 7 -13.61 -3.16 8.14
N HIS A 8 -12.63 -2.86 8.99
CA HIS A 8 -11.97 -3.83 9.87
C HIS A 8 -11.12 -4.86 9.14
N ALA A 9 -10.52 -4.51 7.99
CA ALA A 9 -9.52 -5.34 7.37
C ALA A 9 -8.13 -5.09 7.98
N GLY A 10 -7.26 -6.09 7.94
CA GLY A 10 -5.87 -5.96 8.34
C GLY A 10 -5.55 -6.32 9.78
N ILE A 11 -4.27 -6.22 10.14
CA ILE A 11 -3.75 -6.57 11.47
C ILE A 11 -4.20 -5.56 12.54
N THR A 12 -4.46 -4.30 12.14
CA THR A 12 -4.88 -3.22 13.03
C THR A 12 -6.33 -3.32 13.51
N VAL A 13 -7.05 -4.39 13.14
CA VAL A 13 -8.29 -4.79 13.86
C VAL A 13 -7.99 -4.96 15.34
N GLY A 14 -6.79 -5.42 15.67
CA GLY A 14 -6.26 -5.37 17.02
C GLY A 14 -6.70 -6.54 17.88
N GLU A 15 -7.34 -6.24 18.99
CA GLU A 15 -7.65 -7.16 20.08
C GLU A 15 -8.56 -8.32 19.67
N ASP A 16 -9.38 -8.14 18.65
CA ASP A 16 -10.30 -9.18 18.14
C ASP A 16 -9.55 -10.41 17.59
N GLY A 17 -8.29 -10.23 17.22
CA GLY A 17 -7.37 -11.31 16.89
C GLY A 17 -7.56 -11.94 15.51
N ALA A 18 -6.86 -13.04 15.29
CA ALA A 18 -6.71 -13.69 14.00
C ALA A 18 -8.02 -14.02 13.25
N THR A 19 -9.10 -14.27 13.98
CA THR A 19 -10.41 -14.62 13.36
C THR A 19 -11.12 -13.42 12.72
N HIS A 20 -10.65 -12.19 13.00
CA HIS A 20 -11.22 -10.95 12.47
C HIS A 20 -10.24 -10.17 11.57
N GLN A 21 -8.97 -10.50 11.63
CA GLN A 21 -7.91 -9.83 10.86
C GLN A 21 -7.83 -10.43 9.45
N SER A 22 -8.48 -9.79 8.47
CA SER A 22 -8.37 -10.22 7.07
C SER A 22 -7.04 -9.74 6.49
N LEU A 23 -6.17 -10.68 6.12
CA LEU A 23 -4.84 -10.44 5.58
C LEU A 23 -4.68 -10.97 4.15
N GLU A 24 -5.74 -11.52 3.55
CA GLU A 24 -5.78 -12.18 2.24
C GLU A 24 -6.77 -11.52 1.27
N ASP A 25 -7.52 -10.56 1.74
CA ASP A 25 -8.67 -9.97 1.07
C ASP A 25 -8.29 -9.26 -0.24
N ILE A 26 -7.18 -8.52 -0.26
CA ILE A 26 -6.69 -7.87 -1.50
C ILE A 26 -6.39 -8.94 -2.56
N ALA A 27 -5.68 -10.01 -2.20
CA ALA A 27 -5.35 -11.10 -3.10
C ALA A 27 -6.61 -11.78 -3.66
N CYS A 28 -7.57 -12.12 -2.77
CA CYS A 28 -8.83 -12.76 -3.14
C CYS A 28 -9.69 -11.89 -4.07
N MET A 29 -9.77 -10.59 -3.80
CA MET A 29 -10.55 -9.67 -4.64
C MET A 29 -9.84 -9.34 -5.95
N ARG A 30 -8.51 -9.24 -5.92
CA ARG A 30 -7.69 -8.90 -7.08
C ARG A 30 -7.76 -9.99 -8.17
N VAL A 31 -7.86 -11.27 -7.81
CA VAL A 31 -7.95 -12.38 -8.77
C VAL A 31 -9.29 -12.44 -9.52
N LEU A 32 -10.36 -11.82 -8.98
CA LEU A 32 -11.69 -11.86 -9.61
C LEU A 32 -11.72 -11.01 -10.89
N PRO A 33 -12.22 -11.57 -12.03
CA PRO A 33 -12.38 -10.79 -13.26
C PRO A 33 -13.27 -9.56 -13.04
N ASN A 34 -12.89 -8.43 -13.64
CA ASN A 34 -13.60 -7.15 -13.61
C ASN A 34 -13.74 -6.48 -12.22
N MET A 35 -13.29 -7.12 -11.14
CA MET A 35 -13.30 -6.50 -9.81
C MET A 35 -12.30 -5.33 -9.78
N THR A 36 -12.77 -4.15 -9.39
CA THR A 36 -11.91 -3.01 -9.03
C THR A 36 -11.55 -3.13 -7.56
N VAL A 37 -10.28 -2.93 -7.20
CA VAL A 37 -9.78 -3.08 -5.81
C VAL A 37 -9.09 -1.80 -5.40
N ILE A 38 -9.62 -1.13 -4.37
CA ILE A 38 -9.13 0.16 -3.87
C ILE A 38 -8.87 0.06 -2.37
N VAL A 39 -7.74 0.63 -1.94
CA VAL A 39 -7.27 0.63 -0.54
C VAL A 39 -6.87 2.07 -0.17
N PRO A 40 -7.83 2.94 0.22
CA PRO A 40 -7.55 4.34 0.53
C PRO A 40 -6.67 4.48 1.77
N ALA A 41 -5.85 5.55 1.79
CA ALA A 41 -4.86 5.79 2.83
C ALA A 41 -5.46 6.49 4.07
N ASP A 42 -6.42 7.41 3.90
CA ASP A 42 -6.98 8.23 4.96
C ASP A 42 -8.46 8.57 4.74
N GLU A 43 -9.01 9.44 5.60
CA GLU A 43 -10.41 9.86 5.55
C GLU A 43 -10.77 10.57 4.24
N LYS A 44 -9.93 11.51 3.79
CA LYS A 44 -10.18 12.29 2.57
C LYS A 44 -10.17 11.44 1.32
N GLU A 45 -9.20 10.56 1.20
CA GLU A 45 -9.15 9.60 0.10
C GLU A 45 -10.32 8.63 0.16
N THR A 46 -10.71 8.18 1.36
CA THR A 46 -11.89 7.32 1.56
C THR A 46 -13.16 8.00 1.07
N GLU A 47 -13.40 9.27 1.41
CA GLU A 47 -14.57 10.02 0.96
C GLU A 47 -14.62 10.14 -0.56
N ALA A 48 -13.49 10.48 -1.19
CA ALA A 48 -13.36 10.57 -2.65
C ALA A 48 -13.62 9.20 -3.32
N VAL A 49 -13.04 8.13 -2.79
CA VAL A 49 -13.20 6.76 -3.31
C VAL A 49 -14.65 6.29 -3.18
N ILE A 50 -15.30 6.48 -2.05
CA ILE A 50 -16.70 6.08 -1.84
C ILE A 50 -17.64 6.87 -2.76
N THR A 51 -17.41 8.18 -2.90
CA THR A 51 -18.17 9.03 -3.83
C THR A 51 -18.03 8.56 -5.28
N TRP A 52 -16.80 8.23 -5.69
CA TRP A 52 -16.55 7.66 -7.01
C TRP A 52 -17.23 6.28 -7.16
N ALA A 53 -17.07 5.39 -6.20
CA ALA A 53 -17.60 4.03 -6.25
C ALA A 53 -19.13 4.02 -6.38
N ALA A 54 -19.83 4.94 -5.70
CA ALA A 54 -21.28 5.07 -5.79
C ALA A 54 -21.78 5.37 -7.23
N ASN A 55 -20.98 6.08 -8.02
CA ASN A 55 -21.31 6.46 -9.39
C ASN A 55 -20.71 5.51 -10.45
N TYR A 56 -19.80 4.61 -10.08
CA TYR A 56 -19.16 3.67 -11.00
C TYR A 56 -20.07 2.50 -11.33
N ASN A 57 -20.17 2.11 -12.60
CA ASN A 57 -20.93 0.93 -13.02
C ASN A 57 -20.01 -0.28 -13.18
N GLY A 58 -19.91 -1.09 -12.14
CA GLY A 58 -19.07 -2.27 -12.07
C GLY A 58 -18.87 -2.77 -10.64
N PRO A 59 -18.28 -3.96 -10.43
CA PRO A 59 -17.97 -4.45 -9.11
C PRO A 59 -16.76 -3.72 -8.54
N VAL A 60 -16.85 -3.31 -7.25
CA VAL A 60 -15.78 -2.61 -6.53
C VAL A 60 -15.61 -3.24 -5.15
N TYR A 61 -14.38 -3.48 -4.77
CA TYR A 61 -13.97 -3.74 -3.40
C TYR A 61 -13.22 -2.52 -2.86
N VAL A 62 -13.74 -1.91 -1.80
CA VAL A 62 -13.06 -0.84 -1.06
C VAL A 62 -12.66 -1.40 0.29
N ARG A 63 -11.36 -1.47 0.53
CA ARG A 63 -10.77 -1.99 1.77
C ARG A 63 -10.56 -0.88 2.77
N LEU A 64 -11.22 -0.98 3.92
CA LEU A 64 -11.12 0.03 4.98
C LEU A 64 -10.58 -0.60 6.27
N GLY A 65 -9.70 0.12 6.96
CA GLY A 65 -9.20 -0.25 8.28
C GLY A 65 -10.20 0.04 9.41
N ARG A 66 -9.78 -0.28 10.65
CA ARG A 66 -10.48 0.07 11.89
C ARG A 66 -9.78 1.21 12.64
N ALA A 67 -8.46 1.15 12.72
CA ALA A 67 -7.66 2.13 13.43
C ALA A 67 -7.65 3.48 12.69
N GLY A 68 -7.64 4.58 13.43
CA GLY A 68 -7.39 5.90 12.86
C GLY A 68 -6.00 5.99 12.27
N VAL A 69 -5.86 6.73 11.19
CA VAL A 69 -4.60 6.99 10.47
C VAL A 69 -4.38 8.49 10.33
N ASP A 70 -3.13 8.90 10.13
CA ASP A 70 -2.80 10.29 9.87
C ASP A 70 -3.21 10.71 8.46
N ASP A 71 -3.61 11.96 8.30
CA ASP A 71 -3.91 12.56 7.00
C ASP A 71 -2.64 12.69 6.18
N VAL A 72 -2.65 12.12 4.98
CA VAL A 72 -1.56 12.20 4.00
C VAL A 72 -2.02 12.77 2.67
N THR A 73 -3.34 12.77 2.45
CA THR A 73 -3.99 13.23 1.22
C THR A 73 -4.19 14.76 1.22
N ALA A 74 -3.94 15.42 0.10
CA ALA A 74 -4.16 16.86 -0.05
C ALA A 74 -5.64 17.24 0.05
N ASP A 75 -5.92 18.50 0.45
CA ASP A 75 -7.31 18.98 0.64
C ASP A 75 -8.12 19.02 -0.66
N ASP A 76 -7.47 19.18 -1.80
CA ASP A 76 -8.06 19.25 -3.14
C ASP A 76 -8.01 17.93 -3.91
N TYR A 77 -7.78 16.82 -3.20
CA TYR A 77 -7.64 15.50 -3.79
C TYR A 77 -8.87 15.06 -4.59
N THR A 78 -8.59 14.44 -5.71
CA THR A 78 -9.62 13.82 -6.57
C THR A 78 -9.18 12.41 -6.95
N PHE A 79 -9.99 11.42 -6.56
CA PHE A 79 -9.70 10.02 -6.89
C PHE A 79 -9.93 9.72 -8.37
N VAL A 80 -8.92 9.11 -8.99
CA VAL A 80 -8.99 8.59 -10.37
C VAL A 80 -8.57 7.12 -10.37
N PRO A 81 -9.46 6.18 -10.73
CA PRO A 81 -9.12 4.76 -10.73
C PRO A 81 -7.95 4.47 -11.67
N GLY A 82 -6.98 3.68 -11.19
CA GLY A 82 -5.77 3.35 -11.96
C GLY A 82 -4.72 4.46 -12.00
N LYS A 83 -4.88 5.51 -11.20
CA LYS A 83 -3.85 6.52 -10.94
C LYS A 83 -3.39 6.48 -9.50
N SER A 84 -2.17 6.87 -9.30
CA SER A 84 -1.49 6.94 -8.00
C SER A 84 -1.07 8.37 -7.71
N ASP A 85 -0.84 8.69 -6.42
CA ASP A 85 -0.32 9.99 -6.00
C ASP A 85 1.14 9.91 -5.58
N GLN A 86 1.96 10.76 -6.16
CA GLN A 86 3.33 10.93 -5.72
C GLN A 86 3.36 11.95 -4.58
N LEU A 87 3.47 11.48 -3.34
CA LEU A 87 3.48 12.31 -2.13
C LEU A 87 4.84 12.97 -1.88
N LYS A 88 5.92 12.34 -2.32
CA LYS A 88 7.29 12.86 -2.20
C LYS A 88 8.12 12.44 -3.40
N ASP A 89 8.98 13.33 -3.88
CA ASP A 89 9.97 12.97 -4.91
C ASP A 89 11.25 12.38 -4.30
N GLY A 90 12.00 11.61 -5.10
CA GLY A 90 13.25 10.99 -4.70
C GLY A 90 13.90 10.23 -5.83
N SER A 91 15.23 10.01 -5.70
CA SER A 91 16.08 9.46 -6.78
C SER A 91 16.71 8.11 -6.45
N ASP A 92 16.78 7.70 -5.18
CA ASP A 92 17.53 6.50 -4.78
C ASP A 92 16.67 5.25 -4.65
N VAL A 93 15.44 5.39 -4.20
CA VAL A 93 14.48 4.29 -4.02
C VAL A 93 13.06 4.83 -4.14
N THR A 94 12.12 4.03 -4.63
CA THR A 94 10.70 4.35 -4.54
C THR A 94 10.01 3.44 -3.54
N ILE A 95 9.28 4.04 -2.59
CA ILE A 95 8.37 3.35 -1.67
C ILE A 95 6.96 3.49 -2.23
N ILE A 96 6.32 2.37 -2.55
CA ILE A 96 4.94 2.30 -3.03
C ILE A 96 4.11 1.69 -1.91
N ALA A 97 3.19 2.46 -1.35
CA ALA A 97 2.36 2.03 -0.22
C ALA A 97 0.87 2.16 -0.52
N CYS A 98 0.03 1.44 0.21
CA CYS A 98 -1.42 1.62 0.21
C CYS A 98 -2.00 1.55 1.62
N GLY A 99 -3.17 2.13 1.80
CA GLY A 99 -3.90 2.10 3.06
C GLY A 99 -3.10 2.63 4.24
N ALA A 100 -3.20 1.96 5.38
CA ALA A 100 -2.56 2.36 6.64
C ALA A 100 -1.03 2.48 6.57
N LEU A 101 -0.37 1.89 5.56
CA LEU A 101 1.09 1.96 5.41
C LEU A 101 1.59 3.22 4.68
N VAL A 102 0.70 4.07 4.16
CA VAL A 102 1.11 5.31 3.47
C VAL A 102 1.70 6.32 4.45
N GLY A 103 1.10 6.52 5.63
CA GLY A 103 1.67 7.35 6.69
C GLY A 103 3.07 6.90 7.13
N PRO A 104 3.25 5.63 7.52
CA PRO A 104 4.58 5.05 7.78
C PRO A 104 5.58 5.19 6.63
N ALA A 105 5.14 5.11 5.37
CA ALA A 105 6.01 5.31 4.19
C ALA A 105 6.51 6.76 4.08
N VAL A 106 5.66 7.73 4.34
CA VAL A 106 6.04 9.16 4.38
C VAL A 106 7.04 9.40 5.52
N GLU A 107 6.81 8.83 6.69
CA GLU A 107 7.74 8.95 7.83
C GLU A 107 9.09 8.27 7.54
N ALA A 108 9.07 7.07 6.95
CA ALA A 108 10.29 6.36 6.52
C ALA A 108 11.11 7.20 5.54
N SER A 109 10.46 7.91 4.63
CA SER A 109 11.16 8.77 3.66
C SER A 109 11.89 9.94 4.31
N LYS A 110 11.38 10.49 5.43
CA LYS A 110 12.05 11.56 6.20
C LYS A 110 13.27 10.99 6.94
N GLN A 111 13.15 9.80 7.51
CA GLN A 111 14.26 9.12 8.19
C GLN A 111 15.38 8.78 7.20
N LEU A 112 15.05 8.27 6.01
CA LEU A 112 16.00 7.98 4.94
C LEU A 112 16.74 9.23 4.47
N GLU A 113 16.03 10.35 4.30
CA GLU A 113 16.60 11.65 3.92
C GLU A 113 17.63 12.13 4.94
N ALA A 114 17.35 11.99 6.25
CA ALA A 114 18.31 12.31 7.31
C ALA A 114 19.59 11.46 7.24
N GLU A 115 19.53 10.30 6.60
CA GLU A 115 20.67 9.42 6.34
C GLU A 115 21.28 9.57 4.94
N GLY A 116 20.81 10.55 4.15
CA GLY A 116 21.32 10.84 2.80
C GLY A 116 20.77 9.95 1.70
N ILE A 117 19.65 9.24 1.93
CA ILE A 117 18.95 8.43 0.93
C ILE A 117 17.69 9.15 0.47
N SER A 118 17.62 9.51 -0.81
CA SER A 118 16.48 10.21 -1.40
C SER A 118 15.39 9.23 -1.81
N ALA A 119 14.34 9.12 -0.99
CA ALA A 119 13.24 8.19 -1.20
C ALA A 119 12.00 8.89 -1.79
N ARG A 120 11.52 8.40 -2.94
CA ARG A 120 10.22 8.75 -3.51
C ARG A 120 9.13 7.98 -2.78
N VAL A 121 7.98 8.62 -2.52
CA VAL A 121 6.81 7.97 -1.93
C VAL A 121 5.62 8.09 -2.87
N ILE A 122 5.00 6.96 -3.17
CA ILE A 122 3.80 6.85 -4.00
C ILE A 122 2.68 6.20 -3.16
N ASN A 123 1.56 6.89 -3.03
CA ASN A 123 0.30 6.31 -2.57
C ASN A 123 -0.37 5.59 -3.74
N MET A 124 -0.53 4.28 -3.65
CA MET A 124 -1.14 3.41 -4.65
C MET A 124 -2.48 2.88 -4.13
N ALA A 125 -3.46 3.77 -3.95
CA ALA A 125 -4.79 3.36 -3.50
C ALA A 125 -5.47 2.40 -4.48
N SER A 126 -5.28 2.59 -5.79
CA SER A 126 -5.84 1.72 -6.82
C SER A 126 -4.93 0.52 -7.08
N ILE A 127 -5.30 -0.64 -6.49
CA ILE A 127 -4.56 -1.89 -6.68
C ILE A 127 -4.95 -2.57 -8.00
N LYS A 128 -6.22 -2.41 -8.38
CA LYS A 128 -6.76 -2.91 -9.66
C LYS A 128 -7.90 -2.02 -10.15
N PRO A 129 -7.73 -1.34 -11.29
CA PRO A 129 -6.51 -1.31 -12.11
C PRO A 129 -5.36 -0.63 -11.38
N ILE A 130 -4.11 -1.05 -11.67
CA ILE A 130 -2.92 -0.44 -11.07
C ILE A 130 -2.33 0.62 -11.99
N ASP A 131 -1.69 1.65 -11.43
CA ASP A 131 -0.97 2.68 -12.20
C ASP A 131 0.38 2.14 -12.70
N SER A 132 0.33 1.42 -13.81
CA SER A 132 1.53 0.84 -14.43
C SER A 132 2.51 1.90 -14.92
N GLU A 133 2.04 3.08 -15.33
CA GLU A 133 2.90 4.17 -15.82
C GLU A 133 3.77 4.71 -14.69
N ALA A 134 3.18 4.95 -13.51
CA ALA A 134 3.91 5.41 -12.33
C ALA A 134 4.94 4.37 -11.86
N ILE A 135 4.59 3.08 -11.86
CA ILE A 135 5.51 1.99 -11.49
C ILE A 135 6.68 1.90 -12.46
N ILE A 136 6.42 1.95 -13.77
CA ILE A 136 7.46 1.90 -14.81
C ILE A 136 8.39 3.11 -14.69
N LYS A 137 7.83 4.30 -14.45
CA LYS A 137 8.60 5.52 -14.22
C LYS A 137 9.49 5.37 -12.99
N ALA A 138 8.93 4.91 -11.86
CA ALA A 138 9.66 4.65 -10.63
C ALA A 138 10.83 3.67 -10.86
N ALA A 139 10.57 2.53 -11.51
CA ALA A 139 11.61 1.55 -11.81
C ALA A 139 12.75 2.12 -12.69
N LYS A 140 12.43 3.00 -13.64
CA LYS A 140 13.43 3.64 -14.51
C LYS A 140 14.25 4.70 -13.79
N GLU A 141 13.64 5.51 -12.95
CA GLU A 141 14.25 6.70 -12.35
C GLU A 141 14.99 6.36 -11.05
N THR A 142 14.43 5.52 -10.20
CA THR A 142 15.04 5.18 -8.90
C THR A 142 15.77 3.83 -8.89
N GLY A 143 15.43 2.92 -9.79
CA GLY A 143 16.13 1.63 -9.95
C GLY A 143 15.97 0.64 -8.80
N ALA A 144 15.17 0.95 -7.79
CA ALA A 144 14.86 0.08 -6.65
C ALA A 144 13.48 0.43 -6.08
N ILE A 145 12.70 -0.57 -5.66
CA ILE A 145 11.33 -0.38 -5.16
C ILE A 145 11.14 -1.14 -3.85
N VAL A 146 10.47 -0.48 -2.89
CA VAL A 146 9.88 -1.12 -1.71
C VAL A 146 8.38 -1.01 -1.83
N THR A 147 7.65 -2.10 -1.56
CA THR A 147 6.20 -2.04 -1.39
C THR A 147 5.82 -2.19 0.07
N ALA A 148 4.78 -1.47 0.52
CA ALA A 148 4.32 -1.51 1.90
C ALA A 148 2.79 -1.61 1.96
N GLU A 149 2.30 -2.68 2.58
CA GLU A 149 0.88 -3.01 2.68
C GLU A 149 0.54 -3.71 3.99
N GLU A 150 -0.59 -3.40 4.57
CA GLU A 150 -1.14 -4.09 5.74
C GLU A 150 -1.91 -5.35 5.30
N HIS A 151 -1.22 -6.26 4.65
CA HIS A 151 -1.75 -7.47 4.02
C HIS A 151 -0.63 -8.50 3.93
N ASN A 152 -0.96 -9.76 3.68
CA ASN A 152 0.04 -10.77 3.35
C ASN A 152 0.82 -10.34 2.10
N VAL A 153 2.15 -10.52 2.10
CA VAL A 153 3.00 -10.19 0.94
C VAL A 153 2.66 -10.99 -0.32
N LEU A 154 1.90 -12.08 -0.17
CA LEU A 154 1.46 -12.93 -1.27
C LEU A 154 0.15 -12.41 -1.89
N GLY A 155 0.19 -12.02 -3.15
CA GLY A 155 -0.99 -11.68 -3.94
C GLY A 155 -1.53 -10.24 -3.80
N GLY A 156 -1.02 -9.43 -2.85
CA GLY A 156 -1.45 -8.06 -2.60
C GLY A 156 -0.80 -7.01 -3.53
N LEU A 157 -0.52 -5.82 -2.97
CA LEU A 157 0.13 -4.70 -3.64
C LEU A 157 1.51 -5.08 -4.19
N GLY A 158 2.34 -5.73 -3.35
CA GLY A 158 3.69 -6.12 -3.74
C GLY A 158 3.70 -7.02 -4.97
N SER A 159 2.78 -7.99 -5.02
CA SER A 159 2.60 -8.87 -6.19
C SER A 159 2.15 -8.07 -7.42
N ALA A 160 1.19 -7.14 -7.27
CA ALA A 160 0.70 -6.31 -8.37
C ALA A 160 1.80 -5.44 -8.97
N VAL A 161 2.61 -4.80 -8.12
CA VAL A 161 3.78 -4.01 -8.56
C VAL A 161 4.81 -4.90 -9.25
N SER A 162 5.10 -6.08 -8.70
CA SER A 162 6.07 -7.03 -9.27
C SER A 162 5.69 -7.46 -10.69
N GLU A 163 4.41 -7.72 -10.95
CA GLU A 163 3.91 -8.10 -12.28
C GLU A 163 4.24 -7.01 -13.32
N VAL A 164 4.07 -5.74 -12.96
CA VAL A 164 4.42 -4.62 -13.85
C VAL A 164 5.93 -4.48 -14.01
N VAL A 165 6.69 -4.56 -12.91
CA VAL A 165 8.16 -4.43 -12.90
C VAL A 165 8.81 -5.51 -13.77
N VAL A 166 8.42 -6.77 -13.60
CA VAL A 166 8.99 -7.89 -14.37
C VAL A 166 8.65 -7.78 -15.85
N ALA A 167 7.43 -7.33 -16.18
CA ALA A 167 7.00 -7.21 -17.57
C ALA A 167 7.67 -6.06 -18.33
N HIS A 168 8.11 -4.98 -17.64
CA HIS A 168 8.54 -3.75 -18.31
C HIS A 168 9.97 -3.32 -17.98
N LYS A 169 10.34 -3.26 -16.70
CA LYS A 169 11.66 -2.80 -16.23
C LYS A 169 12.03 -3.54 -14.94
N PRO A 170 12.63 -4.73 -15.02
CA PRO A 170 13.08 -5.47 -13.85
C PRO A 170 14.09 -4.67 -13.01
N VAL A 171 13.79 -4.49 -11.74
CA VAL A 171 14.63 -3.86 -10.73
C VAL A 171 14.49 -4.64 -9.41
N PRO A 172 15.48 -4.55 -8.49
CA PRO A 172 15.35 -5.16 -7.18
C PRO A 172 14.16 -4.58 -6.41
N MET A 173 13.46 -5.48 -5.71
CA MET A 173 12.32 -5.12 -4.86
C MET A 173 12.45 -5.74 -3.47
N GLU A 174 11.90 -5.06 -2.46
CA GLU A 174 11.65 -5.57 -1.11
C GLU A 174 10.17 -5.34 -0.76
N PHE A 175 9.64 -6.21 0.10
CA PHE A 175 8.22 -6.24 0.45
C PHE A 175 8.05 -6.09 1.96
N VAL A 176 7.35 -5.03 2.38
CA VAL A 176 6.89 -4.83 3.75
C VAL A 176 5.42 -5.17 3.81
N GLY A 177 5.10 -6.19 4.59
CA GLY A 177 3.78 -6.78 4.73
C GLY A 177 3.84 -7.98 5.66
N VAL A 178 2.72 -8.58 5.96
CA VAL A 178 2.65 -9.79 6.80
C VAL A 178 3.29 -10.97 6.05
N GLN A 179 4.22 -11.67 6.71
CA GLN A 179 5.08 -12.68 6.10
C GLN A 179 4.47 -14.08 6.22
N ASP A 180 3.40 -14.35 5.45
CA ASP A 180 2.72 -15.65 5.32
C ASP A 180 2.38 -16.28 6.69
N THR A 181 1.75 -15.52 7.56
CA THR A 181 1.31 -15.96 8.88
C THR A 181 -0.04 -15.36 9.24
N PHE A 182 -0.76 -16.03 10.13
CA PHE A 182 -1.98 -15.48 10.72
C PHE A 182 -1.64 -14.38 11.72
N GLY A 183 -2.60 -13.48 11.94
CA GLY A 183 -2.52 -12.49 13.00
C GLY A 183 -2.76 -13.08 14.39
N GLU A 184 -2.86 -12.21 15.38
CA GLU A 184 -3.12 -12.54 16.78
C GLU A 184 -3.74 -11.35 17.51
N SER A 185 -4.21 -11.55 18.74
CA SER A 185 -4.72 -10.46 19.59
C SER A 185 -3.58 -9.60 20.12
N GLY A 186 -3.78 -8.30 20.08
CA GLY A 186 -2.86 -7.28 20.59
C GLY A 186 -3.39 -5.88 20.27
N THR A 187 -2.76 -4.85 20.77
CA THR A 187 -3.10 -3.49 20.33
C THR A 187 -2.61 -3.26 18.90
N PRO A 188 -3.28 -2.41 18.10
CA PRO A 188 -2.83 -2.10 16.73
C PRO A 188 -1.34 -1.76 16.66
N LYS A 189 -0.85 -0.93 17.59
CA LYS A 189 0.55 -0.53 17.63
C LYS A 189 1.50 -1.71 17.86
N GLU A 190 1.24 -2.55 18.86
CA GLU A 190 2.06 -3.73 19.16
C GLU A 190 2.08 -4.71 17.98
N LEU A 191 0.94 -4.87 17.32
CA LEU A 191 0.86 -5.75 16.16
C LEU A 191 1.62 -5.18 14.95
N MET A 192 1.53 -3.88 14.67
CA MET A 192 2.33 -3.25 13.63
C MET A 192 3.84 -3.42 13.90
N GLU A 193 4.29 -3.23 15.15
CA GLU A 193 5.68 -3.46 15.54
C GLU A 193 6.09 -4.93 15.37
N LYS A 194 5.27 -5.86 15.88
CA LYS A 194 5.56 -7.30 15.86
C LYS A 194 5.63 -7.87 14.44
N TYR A 195 4.74 -7.43 13.56
CA TYR A 195 4.65 -7.93 12.18
C TYR A 195 5.53 -7.16 11.20
N GLY A 196 6.35 -6.22 11.68
CA GLY A 196 7.30 -5.49 10.84
C GLY A 196 6.63 -4.54 9.85
N LEU A 197 5.61 -3.81 10.29
CA LEU A 197 4.81 -2.89 9.48
C LEU A 197 5.02 -1.42 9.88
N THR A 198 6.17 -1.10 10.44
CA THR A 198 6.50 0.25 10.91
C THR A 198 7.33 1.04 9.89
N ALA A 199 7.46 2.34 10.11
CA ALA A 199 8.37 3.18 9.32
C ALA A 199 9.82 2.66 9.36
N ASN A 200 10.28 2.14 10.51
CA ASN A 200 11.62 1.57 10.64
C ASN A 200 11.80 0.32 9.76
N ASP A 201 10.78 -0.52 9.62
CA ASP A 201 10.84 -1.71 8.77
C ASP A 201 10.93 -1.31 7.29
N ILE A 202 10.20 -0.26 6.89
CA ILE A 202 10.29 0.32 5.54
C ILE A 202 11.68 0.91 5.29
N VAL A 203 12.28 1.60 6.28
CA VAL A 203 13.66 2.10 6.20
C VAL A 203 14.66 0.97 6.00
N MET A 204 14.53 -0.12 6.78
CA MET A 204 15.41 -1.29 6.63
C MET A 204 15.28 -1.93 5.26
N ALA A 205 14.05 -2.10 4.75
CA ALA A 205 13.78 -2.62 3.43
C ALA A 205 14.38 -1.72 2.32
N ALA A 206 14.23 -0.39 2.46
CA ALA A 206 14.78 0.58 1.52
C ALA A 206 16.31 0.53 1.48
N LYS A 207 16.98 0.51 2.62
CA LYS A 207 18.44 0.36 2.69
C LYS A 207 18.90 -0.95 2.04
N LYS A 208 18.21 -2.05 2.34
CA LYS A 208 18.51 -3.37 1.77
C LYS A 208 18.36 -3.38 0.27
N VAL A 209 17.27 -2.85 -0.28
CA VAL A 209 17.03 -2.87 -1.73
C VAL A 209 18.02 -1.98 -2.50
N VAL A 210 18.42 -0.84 -1.94
CA VAL A 210 19.41 0.06 -2.55
C VAL A 210 20.77 -0.62 -2.73
N THR A 211 21.18 -1.51 -1.84
CA THR A 211 22.46 -2.27 -2.00
C THR A 211 22.41 -3.32 -3.10
N ARG A 212 21.24 -3.57 -3.70
CA ARG A 212 21.03 -4.57 -4.75
C ARG A 212 20.90 -3.98 -6.16
N LYS A 213 21.07 -2.66 -6.30
CA LYS A 213 21.05 -1.95 -7.60
C LYS A 213 22.14 -2.41 -8.56
#